data_1955100488577ec4b723c0cffa03a98d
#
_entry.id   1955100488577ec4b723c0cffa03a98d
#
_cell.length_a   1.000
_cell.length_b   1.000
_cell.length_c   1.000
_cell.angle_alpha   90.00
_cell.angle_beta   90.00
_cell.angle_gamma   90.00
#
_symmetry.space_group_name_H-M   'P 1'
#
loop_
_entity.id
_entity.type
_entity.pdbx_description
1 polymer ?
#
loop_
_entity_poly.entity_id
_entity_poly.type
_entity_poly.pdbx_seq_one_letter_code
_entity_poly.pdbx_strand_id
1 'polypeptide(L)'
;ISQELNNLGYNIKDVKHVFVTHIHLDHSGGAWKFAENGAKIYVHPCGAKHLENPQKLIKSAKKIYGDKMDFLWGKIKKIDKKKIQTVEHKEKTIIGDTIIESLHTPGHAEHHIAWKINDEIFTGDVAGAKIFDGPVLPACPPPEIDLEKWEKSIDIIMKENPKCLYLTHFGKTKDVHNHLKDLKKILWDWANWIKTNKNKFEDVDTLTEEFENYVNDFLKNLNLSENL
;
A
#
# COMPACT_ATOMS: atom_id res chain seq x y z
N ILE A 1 -7.89 5.99 -13.54
CA ILE A 1 -8.73 6.69 -12.54
C ILE A 1 -9.66 7.71 -13.23
N SER A 2 -9.15 8.67 -14.04
CA SER A 2 -10.02 9.70 -14.67
C SER A 2 -11.11 9.08 -15.54
N GLN A 3 -10.81 8.03 -16.29
CA GLN A 3 -11.80 7.32 -17.09
C GLN A 3 -12.85 6.64 -16.21
N GLU A 4 -12.44 6.00 -15.10
CA GLU A 4 -13.36 5.36 -14.17
C GLU A 4 -14.27 6.38 -13.46
N LEU A 5 -13.73 7.55 -13.09
CA LEU A 5 -14.56 8.63 -12.55
C LEU A 5 -15.63 9.07 -13.57
N ASN A 6 -15.23 9.22 -14.84
CA ASN A 6 -16.18 9.59 -15.90
C ASN A 6 -17.24 8.51 -16.11
N ASN A 7 -16.88 7.22 -16.07
CA ASN A 7 -17.82 6.10 -16.15
C ASN A 7 -18.86 6.12 -15.02
N LEU A 8 -18.46 6.64 -13.85
CA LEU A 8 -19.34 6.83 -12.69
C LEU A 8 -20.11 8.17 -12.72
N GLY A 9 -19.98 8.96 -13.79
CA GLY A 9 -20.64 10.26 -13.93
C GLY A 9 -19.95 11.43 -13.19
N TYR A 10 -18.73 11.23 -12.71
CA TYR A 10 -17.95 12.26 -12.04
C TYR A 10 -16.79 12.75 -12.90
N ASN A 11 -16.41 14.00 -12.71
CA ASN A 11 -15.19 14.57 -13.28
C ASN A 11 -14.11 14.67 -12.21
N ILE A 12 -12.84 14.69 -12.62
CA ILE A 12 -11.71 14.85 -11.69
C ILE A 12 -11.84 16.12 -10.82
N LYS A 13 -12.49 17.17 -11.31
CA LYS A 13 -12.75 18.43 -10.60
C LYS A 13 -13.78 18.28 -9.48
N ASP A 14 -14.60 17.22 -9.49
CA ASP A 14 -15.59 16.96 -8.48
C ASP A 14 -14.97 16.34 -7.23
N VAL A 15 -13.80 15.72 -7.36
CA VAL A 15 -13.03 15.17 -6.24
C VAL A 15 -12.39 16.32 -5.46
N LYS A 16 -12.83 16.51 -4.22
CA LYS A 16 -12.35 17.59 -3.32
C LYS A 16 -11.33 17.09 -2.30
N HIS A 17 -11.32 15.81 -2.01
CA HIS A 17 -10.48 15.19 -0.98
C HIS A 17 -9.86 13.89 -1.51
N VAL A 18 -8.56 13.73 -1.33
CA VAL A 18 -7.81 12.51 -1.68
C VAL A 18 -7.02 12.06 -0.46
N PHE A 19 -7.28 10.86 0.00
CA PHE A 19 -6.65 10.26 1.14
C PHE A 19 -5.61 9.24 0.65
N VAL A 20 -4.33 9.57 0.81
CA VAL A 20 -3.22 8.74 0.34
C VAL A 20 -2.79 7.81 1.46
N THR A 21 -2.73 6.51 1.19
CA THR A 21 -2.27 5.54 2.19
C THR A 21 -0.78 5.67 2.45
N HIS A 22 0.02 5.82 1.41
CA HIS A 22 1.46 6.04 1.47
C HIS A 22 1.98 6.60 0.14
N ILE A 23 3.27 6.95 0.06
CA ILE A 23 3.79 7.69 -1.09
C ILE A 23 4.43 6.83 -2.18
N HIS A 24 4.31 5.50 -2.17
CA HIS A 24 4.71 4.72 -3.34
C HIS A 24 3.94 5.16 -4.58
N LEU A 25 4.54 5.00 -5.76
CA LEU A 25 4.05 5.67 -6.98
C LEU A 25 2.70 5.17 -7.47
N ASP A 26 2.40 3.91 -7.25
CA ASP A 26 1.11 3.28 -7.56
C ASP A 26 -0.03 3.78 -6.66
N HIS A 27 0.29 4.34 -5.48
CA HIS A 27 -0.68 4.91 -4.55
C HIS A 27 -0.77 6.42 -4.63
N SER A 28 0.35 7.11 -4.80
CA SER A 28 0.40 8.58 -4.74
C SER A 28 0.80 9.26 -6.05
N GLY A 29 1.33 8.53 -7.03
CA GLY A 29 1.87 9.11 -8.26
C GLY A 29 0.88 9.96 -9.06
N GLY A 30 -0.42 9.68 -8.95
CA GLY A 30 -1.49 10.46 -9.57
C GLY A 30 -2.06 11.61 -8.72
N ALA A 31 -1.69 11.74 -7.43
CA ALA A 31 -2.29 12.70 -6.49
C ALA A 31 -2.13 14.17 -6.96
N TRP A 32 -1.01 14.50 -7.60
CA TRP A 32 -0.77 15.84 -8.15
C TRP A 32 -1.87 16.28 -9.13
N LYS A 33 -2.42 15.34 -9.91
CA LYS A 33 -3.47 15.65 -10.89
C LYS A 33 -4.76 16.09 -10.20
N PHE A 34 -5.13 15.46 -9.11
CA PHE A 34 -6.27 15.87 -8.29
C PHE A 34 -6.01 17.21 -7.60
N ALA A 35 -4.80 17.43 -7.08
CA ALA A 35 -4.41 18.69 -6.46
C ALA A 35 -4.47 19.87 -7.45
N GLU A 36 -4.00 19.70 -8.70
CA GLU A 36 -4.12 20.69 -9.77
C GLU A 36 -5.60 21.02 -10.09
N ASN A 37 -6.52 20.08 -9.88
CA ASN A 37 -7.97 20.25 -10.09
C ASN A 37 -8.73 20.67 -8.82
N GLY A 38 -8.02 21.06 -7.76
CA GLY A 38 -8.62 21.67 -6.58
C GLY A 38 -8.73 20.80 -5.35
N ALA A 39 -8.41 19.51 -5.44
CA ALA A 39 -8.48 18.59 -4.31
C ALA A 39 -7.43 18.90 -3.24
N LYS A 40 -7.80 18.58 -1.99
CA LYS A 40 -6.90 18.54 -0.84
C LYS A 40 -6.37 17.10 -0.68
N ILE A 41 -5.07 16.97 -0.46
CA ILE A 41 -4.38 15.68 -0.36
C ILE A 41 -4.02 15.42 1.08
N TYR A 42 -4.55 14.36 1.67
CA TYR A 42 -4.29 13.94 3.05
C TYR A 42 -3.23 12.86 3.06
N VAL A 43 -2.20 13.02 3.88
CA VAL A 43 -1.02 12.16 3.87
C VAL A 43 -0.32 12.14 5.23
N HIS A 44 0.46 11.10 5.47
CA HIS A 44 1.35 11.01 6.64
C HIS A 44 2.38 12.16 6.65
N PRO A 45 2.72 12.75 7.82
CA PRO A 45 3.69 13.84 7.90
C PRO A 45 5.03 13.54 7.23
N CYS A 46 5.57 12.31 7.40
CA CYS A 46 6.82 11.90 6.74
C CYS A 46 6.70 11.84 5.21
N GLY A 47 5.50 11.58 4.67
CA GLY A 47 5.24 11.51 3.23
C GLY A 47 5.09 12.88 2.57
N ALA A 48 4.58 13.87 3.30
CA ALA A 48 4.23 15.20 2.77
C ALA A 48 5.36 15.87 2.00
N LYS A 49 6.58 15.87 2.55
CA LYS A 49 7.78 16.47 1.91
C LYS A 49 8.10 15.87 0.55
N HIS A 50 7.75 14.60 0.32
CA HIS A 50 7.99 13.91 -0.94
C HIS A 50 6.92 14.23 -1.99
N LEU A 51 5.72 14.61 -1.57
CA LEU A 51 4.69 15.14 -2.47
C LEU A 51 4.98 16.60 -2.83
N GLU A 52 5.51 17.40 -1.90
CA GLU A 52 5.95 18.78 -2.16
C GLU A 52 7.16 18.82 -3.10
N ASN A 53 8.09 17.89 -2.94
CA ASN A 53 9.28 17.76 -3.79
C ASN A 53 9.56 16.28 -4.11
N PRO A 54 9.02 15.74 -5.20
CA PRO A 54 9.11 14.31 -5.54
C PRO A 54 10.47 13.87 -6.11
N GLN A 55 11.47 14.75 -6.22
CA GLN A 55 12.74 14.42 -6.88
C GLN A 55 13.48 13.23 -6.25
N LYS A 56 13.47 13.12 -4.91
CA LYS A 56 14.09 11.99 -4.21
C LYS A 56 13.33 10.69 -4.48
N LEU A 57 12.00 10.74 -4.45
CA LEU A 57 11.11 9.62 -4.75
C LEU A 57 11.32 9.13 -6.18
N ILE A 58 11.29 10.05 -7.16
CA ILE A 58 11.53 9.73 -8.58
C ILE A 58 12.93 9.11 -8.77
N LYS A 59 13.97 9.68 -8.14
CA LYS A 59 15.32 9.15 -8.22
C LYS A 59 15.43 7.73 -7.64
N SER A 60 14.74 7.45 -6.54
CA SER A 60 14.70 6.12 -5.93
C SER A 60 13.98 5.13 -6.84
N ALA A 61 12.78 5.48 -7.31
CA ALA A 61 12.00 4.65 -8.21
C ALA A 61 12.73 4.36 -9.54
N LYS A 62 13.45 5.33 -10.08
CA LYS A 62 14.25 5.14 -11.30
C LYS A 62 15.35 4.08 -11.15
N LYS A 63 15.88 3.88 -9.94
CA LYS A 63 16.85 2.80 -9.70
C LYS A 63 16.21 1.41 -9.80
N ILE A 64 14.93 1.31 -9.49
CA ILE A 64 14.16 0.05 -9.50
C ILE A 64 13.62 -0.21 -10.90
N TYR A 65 12.97 0.79 -11.50
CA TYR A 65 12.22 0.63 -12.75
C TYR A 65 13.02 0.96 -14.02
N GLY A 66 14.20 1.59 -13.90
CA GLY A 66 15.08 1.93 -15.03
C GLY A 66 14.34 2.67 -16.14
N ASP A 67 14.47 2.16 -17.36
CA ASP A 67 13.87 2.73 -18.58
C ASP A 67 12.34 2.54 -18.64
N LYS A 68 11.78 1.68 -17.79
CA LYS A 68 10.31 1.48 -17.70
C LYS A 68 9.61 2.59 -16.92
N MET A 69 10.36 3.51 -16.31
CA MET A 69 9.84 4.55 -15.42
C MET A 69 8.73 5.39 -16.06
N ASP A 70 8.98 5.91 -17.28
CA ASP A 70 8.02 6.75 -17.98
C ASP A 70 6.78 5.98 -18.45
N PHE A 71 6.96 4.73 -18.85
CA PHE A 71 5.87 3.84 -19.26
C PHE A 71 4.95 3.48 -18.09
N LEU A 72 5.52 3.10 -16.94
CA LEU A 72 4.76 2.64 -15.77
C LEU A 72 4.10 3.79 -15.02
N TRP A 73 4.81 4.89 -14.80
CA TRP A 73 4.41 5.96 -13.87
C TRP A 73 4.09 7.27 -14.54
N GLY A 74 4.51 7.45 -15.80
CA GLY A 74 4.29 8.67 -16.53
C GLY A 74 4.84 9.90 -15.82
N LYS A 75 4.12 11.02 -15.92
CA LYS A 75 4.56 12.29 -15.35
C LYS A 75 4.18 12.41 -13.89
N ILE A 76 5.17 12.63 -13.03
CA ILE A 76 5.01 12.91 -11.61
C ILE A 76 5.37 14.38 -11.37
N LYS A 77 4.47 15.14 -10.71
CA LYS A 77 4.66 16.55 -10.41
C LYS A 77 4.61 16.82 -8.92
N LYS A 78 5.25 17.91 -8.50
CA LYS A 78 5.12 18.44 -7.15
C LYS A 78 3.69 18.90 -6.87
N ILE A 79 3.28 18.82 -5.62
CA ILE A 79 2.01 19.32 -5.12
C ILE A 79 2.28 20.57 -4.27
N ASP A 80 1.50 21.65 -4.50
CA ASP A 80 1.59 22.86 -3.67
C ASP A 80 1.32 22.48 -2.20
N LYS A 81 2.20 22.93 -1.31
CA LYS A 81 2.09 22.70 0.14
C LYS A 81 0.71 23.07 0.69
N LYS A 82 0.06 24.13 0.16
CA LYS A 82 -1.29 24.56 0.57
C LYS A 82 -2.37 23.52 0.26
N LYS A 83 -2.10 22.58 -0.64
CA LYS A 83 -3.00 21.48 -1.01
C LYS A 83 -2.74 20.20 -0.22
N ILE A 84 -1.65 20.14 0.55
CA ILE A 84 -1.28 19.00 1.38
C ILE A 84 -1.75 19.23 2.80
N GLN A 85 -2.42 18.23 3.36
CA GLN A 85 -2.81 18.16 4.76
C GLN A 85 -2.14 16.94 5.38
N THR A 86 -1.28 17.17 6.35
CA THR A 86 -0.76 16.09 7.18
C THR A 86 -1.79 15.72 8.25
N VAL A 87 -1.81 14.44 8.62
CA VAL A 87 -2.71 13.91 9.65
C VAL A 87 -1.93 13.06 10.64
N GLU A 88 -2.31 13.17 11.92
CA GLU A 88 -1.70 12.41 13.00
C GLU A 88 -2.45 11.08 13.22
N HIS A 89 -1.83 10.16 13.99
CA HIS A 89 -2.48 8.91 14.35
C HIS A 89 -3.80 9.15 15.10
N LYS A 90 -4.87 8.45 14.68
CA LYS A 90 -6.22 8.61 15.25
C LYS A 90 -6.87 9.99 15.02
N GLU A 91 -6.29 10.80 14.14
CA GLU A 91 -6.94 12.05 13.75
C GLU A 91 -8.18 11.77 12.91
N LYS A 92 -9.24 12.54 13.19
CA LYS A 92 -10.54 12.43 12.51
C LYS A 92 -10.74 13.61 11.57
N THR A 93 -10.89 13.31 10.30
CA THR A 93 -11.31 14.28 9.27
C THR A 93 -12.78 14.09 8.99
N ILE A 94 -13.55 15.16 9.04
CA ILE A 94 -15.01 15.15 8.81
C ILE A 94 -15.28 15.73 7.42
N ILE A 95 -15.90 14.93 6.54
CA ILE A 95 -16.31 15.35 5.19
C ILE A 95 -17.83 15.09 5.06
N GLY A 96 -18.62 16.17 5.10
CA GLY A 96 -20.07 16.03 5.23
C GLY A 96 -20.42 15.26 6.50
N ASP A 97 -21.17 14.18 6.36
CA ASP A 97 -21.55 13.30 7.47
C ASP A 97 -20.58 12.14 7.69
N THR A 98 -19.51 12.07 6.90
CA THR A 98 -18.55 10.98 6.97
C THR A 98 -17.35 11.34 7.83
N ILE A 99 -17.04 10.49 8.80
CA ILE A 99 -15.82 10.59 9.63
C ILE A 99 -14.78 9.61 9.07
N ILE A 100 -13.62 10.14 8.72
CA ILE A 100 -12.47 9.39 8.22
C ILE A 100 -11.39 9.48 9.28
N GLU A 101 -11.01 8.34 9.85
CA GLU A 101 -9.97 8.26 10.89
C GLU A 101 -8.68 7.69 10.32
N SER A 102 -7.56 8.34 10.59
CA SER A 102 -6.23 7.91 10.17
C SER A 102 -5.62 6.93 11.18
N LEU A 103 -5.22 5.76 10.71
CA LEU A 103 -4.48 4.79 11.48
C LEU A 103 -3.05 4.75 10.94
N HIS A 104 -2.06 5.29 11.66
CA HIS A 104 -0.67 5.14 11.26
C HIS A 104 -0.27 3.68 11.40
N THR A 105 0.12 3.07 10.29
CA THR A 105 0.39 1.63 10.16
C THR A 105 1.73 1.40 9.46
N PRO A 106 2.86 1.85 10.09
CA PRO A 106 4.20 1.67 9.52
C PRO A 106 4.58 0.18 9.41
N GLY A 107 5.61 -0.09 8.62
CA GLY A 107 6.18 -1.43 8.45
C GLY A 107 6.34 -1.81 6.99
N HIS A 108 5.29 -1.72 6.17
CA HIS A 108 5.41 -1.72 4.72
C HIS A 108 6.17 -0.47 4.23
N ALA A 109 5.84 0.67 4.79
CA ALA A 109 6.55 1.94 4.66
C ALA A 109 6.37 2.78 5.93
N GLU A 110 7.36 3.60 6.30
CA GLU A 110 7.29 4.44 7.51
C GLU A 110 6.15 5.46 7.48
N HIS A 111 5.77 5.90 6.29
CA HIS A 111 4.72 6.90 6.03
C HIS A 111 3.36 6.28 5.69
N HIS A 112 3.09 5.05 6.15
CA HIS A 112 1.87 4.35 5.80
C HIS A 112 0.71 4.68 6.75
N ILE A 113 -0.49 4.91 6.17
CA ILE A 113 -1.77 5.14 6.87
C ILE A 113 -2.81 4.18 6.29
N ALA A 114 -3.53 3.47 7.17
CA ALA A 114 -4.80 2.87 6.82
C ALA A 114 -5.93 3.85 7.19
N TRP A 115 -6.98 3.93 6.37
CA TRP A 115 -8.08 4.86 6.56
C TRP A 115 -9.33 4.13 7.00
N LYS A 116 -9.82 4.47 8.19
CA LYS A 116 -11.05 3.89 8.75
C LYS A 116 -12.24 4.78 8.48
N ILE A 117 -13.31 4.20 7.93
CA ILE A 117 -14.60 4.83 7.71
C ILE A 117 -15.66 3.90 8.31
N ASN A 118 -16.31 4.32 9.38
CA ASN A 118 -17.24 3.48 10.16
C ASN A 118 -16.57 2.16 10.58
N ASP A 119 -17.13 1.01 10.17
CA ASP A 119 -16.65 -0.35 10.48
C ASP A 119 -15.80 -0.92 9.34
N GLU A 120 -15.32 -0.10 8.42
CA GLU A 120 -14.55 -0.52 7.25
C GLU A 120 -13.19 0.17 7.22
N ILE A 121 -12.16 -0.52 6.72
CA ILE A 121 -10.81 0.03 6.62
C ILE A 121 -10.28 -0.13 5.19
N PHE A 122 -9.82 0.98 4.62
CA PHE A 122 -9.01 1.04 3.40
C PHE A 122 -7.55 0.87 3.81
N THR A 123 -7.01 -0.30 3.57
CA THR A 123 -5.80 -0.76 4.24
C THR A 123 -4.50 -0.28 3.60
N GLY A 124 -4.53 0.21 2.35
CA GLY A 124 -3.27 0.29 1.61
C GLY A 124 -2.62 -1.09 1.55
N ASP A 125 -1.30 -1.13 1.67
CA ASP A 125 -0.49 -2.35 1.54
C ASP A 125 -0.23 -3.07 2.85
N VAL A 126 -0.58 -2.44 3.99
CA VAL A 126 -0.35 -3.06 5.31
C VAL A 126 -1.11 -4.38 5.49
N ALA A 127 -2.23 -4.56 4.80
CA ALA A 127 -2.99 -5.82 4.81
C ALA A 127 -2.65 -6.75 3.63
N GLY A 128 -1.55 -6.47 2.91
CA GLY A 128 -1.09 -7.29 1.79
C GLY A 128 -1.98 -7.20 0.56
N ALA A 129 -1.73 -8.09 -0.39
CA ALA A 129 -2.48 -8.24 -1.63
C ALA A 129 -3.16 -9.61 -1.66
N LYS A 130 -4.34 -9.70 -2.27
CA LYS A 130 -5.06 -10.97 -2.43
C LYS A 130 -5.72 -11.02 -3.80
N ILE A 131 -5.25 -11.91 -4.66
CA ILE A 131 -5.81 -12.10 -6.00
C ILE A 131 -6.92 -13.14 -5.90
N PHE A 132 -8.16 -12.77 -6.21
CA PHE A 132 -9.35 -13.62 -6.13
C PHE A 132 -9.42 -14.42 -4.82
N ASP A 133 -9.57 -15.74 -4.93
CA ASP A 133 -9.63 -16.68 -3.79
C ASP A 133 -8.25 -17.20 -3.37
N GLY A 134 -7.17 -16.66 -3.94
CA GLY A 134 -5.80 -17.00 -3.56
C GLY A 134 -5.43 -16.62 -2.12
N PRO A 135 -4.24 -16.95 -1.68
CA PRO A 135 -3.73 -16.54 -0.38
C PRO A 135 -3.51 -15.03 -0.32
N VAL A 136 -3.49 -14.48 0.88
CA VAL A 136 -2.94 -13.14 1.07
C VAL A 136 -1.42 -13.21 0.97
N LEU A 137 -0.80 -12.27 0.26
CA LEU A 137 0.64 -12.15 0.12
C LEU A 137 1.10 -10.77 0.60
N PRO A 138 2.24 -10.68 1.32
CA PRO A 138 2.77 -9.40 1.73
C PRO A 138 3.33 -8.63 0.53
N ALA A 139 2.98 -7.35 0.40
CA ALA A 139 3.57 -6.45 -0.58
C ALA A 139 4.89 -5.90 -0.01
N CYS A 140 6.02 -6.43 -0.45
CA CYS A 140 7.36 -6.15 0.10
C CYS A 140 8.28 -5.41 -0.89
N PRO A 141 7.95 -4.18 -1.33
CA PRO A 141 8.84 -3.40 -2.17
C PRO A 141 10.04 -2.91 -1.35
N PRO A 142 11.27 -2.95 -1.89
CA PRO A 142 12.44 -2.35 -1.24
C PRO A 142 12.33 -0.81 -1.21
N PRO A 143 13.05 -0.11 -0.32
CA PRO A 143 13.98 -0.61 0.69
C PRO A 143 13.43 -0.59 2.13
N GLU A 144 12.20 -0.18 2.38
CA GLU A 144 11.72 0.28 3.69
C GLU A 144 10.81 -0.75 4.42
N ILE A 145 11.21 -2.01 4.48
CA ILE A 145 10.42 -3.03 5.21
C ILE A 145 10.91 -3.16 6.65
N ASP A 146 9.98 -3.00 7.62
CA ASP A 146 10.20 -3.23 9.05
C ASP A 146 9.13 -4.21 9.55
N LEU A 147 9.53 -5.46 9.75
CA LEU A 147 8.62 -6.56 10.05
C LEU A 147 7.93 -6.39 11.40
N GLU A 148 8.65 -5.93 12.42
CA GLU A 148 8.14 -5.74 13.77
C GLU A 148 7.12 -4.60 13.82
N LYS A 149 7.37 -3.50 13.09
CA LYS A 149 6.39 -2.43 12.92
C LYS A 149 5.19 -2.90 12.13
N TRP A 150 5.40 -3.69 11.07
CA TRP A 150 4.31 -4.21 10.24
C TRP A 150 3.38 -5.13 11.04
N GLU A 151 3.94 -6.04 11.82
CA GLU A 151 3.16 -6.89 12.72
C GLU A 151 2.30 -6.07 13.70
N LYS A 152 2.90 -5.05 14.35
CA LYS A 152 2.16 -4.13 15.23
C LYS A 152 1.07 -3.37 14.50
N SER A 153 1.31 -3.00 13.25
CA SER A 153 0.32 -2.30 12.41
C SER A 153 -0.85 -3.21 12.03
N ILE A 154 -0.60 -4.48 11.75
CA ILE A 154 -1.65 -5.49 11.59
C ILE A 154 -2.49 -5.61 12.87
N ASP A 155 -1.84 -5.62 14.05
CA ASP A 155 -2.54 -5.67 15.34
C ASP A 155 -3.38 -4.42 15.61
N ILE A 156 -2.94 -3.24 15.15
CA ILE A 156 -3.76 -2.01 15.19
C ILE A 156 -5.06 -2.22 14.41
N ILE A 157 -4.98 -2.75 13.18
CA ILE A 157 -6.16 -3.01 12.37
C ILE A 157 -7.07 -4.06 13.01
N MET A 158 -6.49 -5.15 13.53
CA MET A 158 -7.27 -6.20 14.22
C MET A 158 -8.04 -5.64 15.43
N LYS A 159 -7.43 -4.75 16.22
CA LYS A 159 -8.06 -4.11 17.39
C LYS A 159 -9.24 -3.20 17.02
N GLU A 160 -9.23 -2.62 15.83
CA GLU A 160 -10.36 -1.84 15.32
C GLU A 160 -11.59 -2.69 14.99
N ASN A 161 -11.43 -4.02 14.92
CA ASN A 161 -12.47 -5.01 14.65
C ASN A 161 -13.37 -4.64 13.46
N PRO A 162 -12.79 -4.33 12.29
CA PRO A 162 -13.57 -3.90 11.12
C PRO A 162 -14.38 -5.07 10.55
N LYS A 163 -15.53 -4.73 9.92
CA LYS A 163 -16.36 -5.71 9.20
C LYS A 163 -15.83 -6.04 7.80
N CYS A 164 -15.02 -5.14 7.25
CA CYS A 164 -14.47 -5.29 5.91
C CYS A 164 -13.14 -4.56 5.79
N LEU A 165 -12.19 -5.18 5.08
CA LEU A 165 -10.97 -4.55 4.61
C LEU A 165 -11.08 -4.31 3.10
N TYR A 166 -10.80 -3.09 2.66
CA TYR A 166 -10.59 -2.75 1.26
C TYR A 166 -9.09 -2.76 0.99
N LEU A 167 -8.64 -3.80 0.29
CA LEU A 167 -7.26 -3.97 -0.11
C LEU A 167 -6.98 -3.08 -1.32
N THR A 168 -5.85 -2.42 -1.36
CA THR A 168 -5.48 -1.62 -2.53
C THR A 168 -5.27 -2.51 -3.75
N HIS A 169 -4.64 -3.65 -3.53
CA HIS A 169 -4.39 -4.64 -4.56
C HIS A 169 -5.43 -5.77 -4.49
N PHE A 170 -6.37 -5.75 -5.46
CA PHE A 170 -7.33 -6.81 -5.80
C PHE A 170 -8.51 -7.03 -4.85
N GLY A 171 -9.14 -5.94 -4.38
CA GLY A 171 -10.51 -6.05 -3.91
C GLY A 171 -10.70 -5.89 -2.41
N LYS A 172 -11.60 -6.68 -1.84
CA LYS A 172 -11.99 -6.56 -0.43
C LYS A 172 -12.15 -7.94 0.21
N THR A 173 -12.00 -7.98 1.54
CA THR A 173 -12.28 -9.18 2.33
C THR A 173 -13.15 -8.88 3.54
N LYS A 174 -14.11 -9.77 3.83
CA LYS A 174 -14.91 -9.78 5.06
C LYS A 174 -14.37 -10.77 6.10
N ASP A 175 -13.53 -11.69 5.68
CA ASP A 175 -12.82 -12.62 6.57
C ASP A 175 -11.57 -11.95 7.15
N VAL A 176 -11.81 -10.86 7.87
CA VAL A 176 -10.75 -9.96 8.38
C VAL A 176 -9.75 -10.69 9.26
N HIS A 177 -10.26 -11.48 10.22
CA HIS A 177 -9.41 -12.12 11.22
C HIS A 177 -8.44 -13.14 10.60
N ASN A 178 -8.97 -14.06 9.79
CA ASN A 178 -8.14 -15.08 9.14
C ASN A 178 -7.17 -14.43 8.13
N HIS A 179 -7.66 -13.48 7.34
CA HIS A 179 -6.82 -12.75 6.38
C HIS A 179 -5.58 -12.11 7.06
N LEU A 180 -5.78 -11.37 8.14
CA LEU A 180 -4.68 -10.70 8.84
C LEU A 180 -3.78 -11.68 9.59
N LYS A 181 -4.32 -12.76 10.13
CA LYS A 181 -3.56 -13.84 10.76
C LYS A 181 -2.67 -14.56 9.75
N ASP A 182 -3.22 -14.88 8.58
CA ASP A 182 -2.48 -15.56 7.53
C ASP A 182 -1.39 -14.65 6.96
N LEU A 183 -1.66 -13.36 6.77
CA LEU A 183 -0.65 -12.38 6.37
C LEU A 183 0.52 -12.34 7.36
N LYS A 184 0.25 -12.25 8.67
CA LYS A 184 1.32 -12.27 9.69
C LYS A 184 2.16 -13.52 9.59
N LYS A 185 1.51 -14.69 9.43
CA LYS A 185 2.21 -15.97 9.30
C LYS A 185 3.14 -15.96 8.07
N ILE A 186 2.63 -15.58 6.91
CA ILE A 186 3.40 -15.59 5.65
C ILE A 186 4.54 -14.56 5.71
N LEU A 187 4.31 -13.39 6.28
CA LEU A 187 5.31 -12.35 6.44
C LEU A 187 6.54 -12.85 7.23
N TRP A 188 6.30 -13.52 8.36
CA TRP A 188 7.38 -14.09 9.17
C TRP A 188 7.99 -15.36 8.55
N ASP A 189 7.21 -16.16 7.87
CA ASP A 189 7.67 -17.34 7.15
C ASP A 189 8.69 -16.96 6.07
N TRP A 190 8.35 -15.99 5.22
CA TRP A 190 9.25 -15.46 4.20
C TRP A 190 10.53 -14.85 4.79
N ALA A 191 10.38 -14.05 5.84
CA ALA A 191 11.52 -13.45 6.52
C ALA A 191 12.46 -14.49 7.13
N ASN A 192 11.90 -15.54 7.75
CA ASN A 192 12.69 -16.63 8.33
C ASN A 192 13.39 -17.45 7.23
N TRP A 193 12.71 -17.70 6.11
CA TRP A 193 13.32 -18.39 4.98
C TRP A 193 14.55 -17.62 4.45
N ILE A 194 14.38 -16.31 4.20
CA ILE A 194 15.48 -15.44 3.74
C ILE A 194 16.60 -15.41 4.78
N LYS A 195 16.29 -15.20 6.06
CA LYS A 195 17.28 -15.18 7.15
C LYS A 195 18.10 -16.46 7.22
N THR A 196 17.47 -17.62 7.02
CA THR A 196 18.10 -18.94 7.10
C THR A 196 18.95 -19.24 5.87
N ASN A 197 18.57 -18.71 4.71
CA ASN A 197 19.17 -19.08 3.45
C ASN A 197 20.15 -18.04 2.88
N LYS A 198 20.09 -16.76 3.29
CA LYS A 198 20.88 -15.66 2.73
C LYS A 198 22.41 -15.88 2.66
N ASN A 199 22.95 -16.74 3.53
CA ASN A 199 24.38 -17.04 3.55
C ASN A 199 24.72 -18.38 2.86
N LYS A 200 23.75 -19.07 2.26
CA LYS A 200 23.95 -20.34 1.56
C LYS A 200 24.23 -20.15 0.08
N PHE A 201 23.95 -18.99 -0.44
CA PHE A 201 24.10 -18.64 -1.85
C PHE A 201 25.18 -17.59 -2.04
N GLU A 202 25.89 -17.67 -3.14
CA GLU A 202 27.07 -16.83 -3.43
C GLU A 202 26.66 -15.39 -3.80
N ASP A 203 25.47 -15.22 -4.38
CA ASP A 203 24.96 -13.94 -4.87
C ASP A 203 23.47 -13.76 -4.62
N VAL A 204 22.99 -12.52 -4.80
CA VAL A 204 21.60 -12.12 -4.57
C VAL A 204 20.66 -12.68 -5.64
N ASP A 205 21.14 -12.85 -6.86
CA ASP A 205 20.30 -13.31 -7.98
C ASP A 205 19.91 -14.77 -7.76
N THR A 206 20.87 -15.63 -7.38
CA THR A 206 20.61 -17.03 -7.01
C THR A 206 19.69 -17.14 -5.79
N LEU A 207 19.92 -16.30 -4.75
CA LEU A 207 19.02 -16.27 -3.60
C LEU A 207 17.59 -15.88 -4.00
N THR A 208 17.44 -14.94 -4.93
CA THR A 208 16.14 -14.49 -5.43
C THR A 208 15.44 -15.61 -6.18
N GLU A 209 16.12 -16.31 -7.08
CA GLU A 209 15.56 -17.44 -7.82
C GLU A 209 15.09 -18.57 -6.89
N GLU A 210 15.90 -18.89 -5.88
CA GLU A 210 15.50 -19.92 -4.89
C GLU A 210 14.35 -19.46 -4.00
N PHE A 211 14.25 -18.17 -3.70
CA PHE A 211 13.09 -17.63 -2.99
C PHE A 211 11.83 -17.65 -3.86
N GLU A 212 11.95 -17.34 -5.14
CA GLU A 212 10.84 -17.47 -6.09
C GLU A 212 10.36 -18.93 -6.19
N ASN A 213 11.27 -19.89 -6.25
CA ASN A 213 10.95 -21.32 -6.22
C ASN A 213 10.18 -21.70 -4.95
N TYR A 214 10.66 -21.23 -3.78
CA TYR A 214 10.00 -21.47 -2.51
C TYR A 214 8.56 -20.91 -2.47
N VAL A 215 8.35 -19.69 -2.96
CA VAL A 215 7.02 -19.07 -3.03
C VAL A 215 6.13 -19.81 -4.04
N ASN A 216 6.66 -20.20 -5.20
CA ASN A 216 5.92 -20.95 -6.20
C ASN A 216 5.47 -22.31 -5.68
N ASP A 217 6.30 -23.02 -4.93
CA ASP A 217 5.94 -24.30 -4.34
C ASP A 217 4.87 -24.14 -3.25
N PHE A 218 4.95 -23.05 -2.45
CA PHE A 218 3.88 -22.70 -1.52
C PHE A 218 2.55 -22.48 -2.27
N LEU A 219 2.54 -21.73 -3.38
CA LEU A 219 1.34 -21.46 -4.16
C LEU A 219 0.77 -22.72 -4.80
N LYS A 220 1.62 -23.59 -5.38
CA LYS A 220 1.19 -24.88 -5.97
C LYS A 220 0.50 -25.80 -4.94
N ASN A 221 1.04 -25.84 -3.71
CA ASN A 221 0.49 -26.67 -2.64
C ASN A 221 -0.91 -26.23 -2.15
N LEU A 222 -1.34 -25.01 -2.51
CA LEU A 222 -2.68 -24.52 -2.19
C LEU A 222 -3.78 -25.00 -3.14
N ASN A 223 -3.45 -25.83 -4.14
CA ASN A 223 -4.40 -26.33 -5.15
C ASN A 223 -5.28 -25.21 -5.77
N LEU A 224 -4.67 -24.03 -5.99
CA LEU A 224 -5.35 -22.92 -6.61
C LEU A 224 -5.73 -23.30 -8.05
N SER A 225 -6.93 -22.95 -8.47
CA SER A 225 -7.37 -23.21 -9.85
C SER A 225 -6.39 -22.58 -10.85
N GLU A 226 -6.11 -23.26 -11.95
CA GLU A 226 -5.15 -22.84 -13.00
C GLU A 226 -5.47 -21.47 -13.66
N ASN A 227 -6.43 -20.73 -13.11
CA ASN A 227 -6.91 -19.43 -13.58
C ASN A 227 -6.42 -18.24 -12.72
N LEU A 228 -5.38 -18.42 -11.89
CA LEU A 228 -4.73 -17.35 -11.12
C LEU A 228 -3.47 -16.83 -11.82
#